data_c06350207a9db79a33d76a7e8ef77925
#
_entry.id   c06350207a9db79a33d76a7e8ef77925
#
_cell.length_a   1.000
_cell.length_b   1.000
_cell.length_c   1.000
_cell.angle_alpha   90.00
_cell.angle_beta   90.00
_cell.angle_gamma   90.00
#
_symmetry.space_group_name_H-M   'P 1'
#
loop_
_entity.id
_entity.type
_entity.pdbx_description
1 polymer ?
#
loop_
_entity_poly.entity_id
_entity_poly.type
_entity_poly.pdbx_seq_one_letter_code
_entity_poly.pdbx_strand_id
1 'polypeptide(L)'
;KGGVFVPGKFSLRKFSEINLDDPFFATLKNDYPGSASSPSFSVWFKNKAQEGRTALVFSDDQGLGAFICIKNENEPIELKGCTLAACNRVKISTMKIAERFRGQRLGEGAIGLVLWKWQKSGTDEIYVTAFDKQDLLISQLEKFGFHKAGYNLNGEGVYIKSRHNIDYSDPYKSFPFINPNFHSS
;
A
#
# COMPACT_ATOMS: atom_id res chain seq x y z
N LYS A 1 0.07 -12.52 26.15
CA LYS A 1 -0.15 -13.29 25.58
C LYS A 1 0.24 -13.13 24.36
N GLY A 2 1.06 -13.25 24.35
CA GLY A 2 1.61 -12.93 23.44
C GLY A 2 1.46 -13.24 22.16
N GLY A 3 1.43 -12.74 21.37
CA GLY A 3 1.62 -13.02 20.06
C GLY A 3 0.45 -13.42 19.26
N VAL A 4 -0.63 -13.63 19.84
CA VAL A 4 -1.80 -13.93 19.05
C VAL A 4 -2.37 -12.63 18.57
N PHE A 5 -2.12 -12.33 17.33
CA PHE A 5 -2.74 -11.19 16.71
C PHE A 5 -4.16 -11.58 16.34
N VAL A 6 -5.12 -10.93 16.94
CA VAL A 6 -6.50 -11.07 16.50
C VAL A 6 -6.70 -9.97 15.50
N PRO A 7 -6.85 -10.32 14.24
CA PRO A 7 -7.04 -9.28 13.24
C PRO A 7 -8.35 -8.60 13.53
N GLY A 8 -8.27 -7.39 13.99
CA GLY A 8 -9.40 -6.50 13.93
C GLY A 8 -9.80 -6.39 12.49
N LYS A 9 -11.00 -5.97 12.27
CA LYS A 9 -11.44 -5.84 10.90
C LYS A 9 -10.92 -4.54 10.31
N PHE A 10 -10.29 -4.65 9.16
CA PHE A 10 -10.12 -3.49 8.33
C PHE A 10 -11.50 -3.05 7.84
N SER A 11 -11.76 -1.77 7.88
CA SER A 11 -13.01 -1.22 7.38
C SER A 11 -12.73 -0.10 6.39
N LEU A 12 -13.65 0.08 5.47
CA LEU A 12 -13.57 1.16 4.50
C LEU A 12 -14.23 2.38 5.14
N ARG A 13 -13.51 3.49 5.23
CA ARG A 13 -14.00 4.72 5.85
C ARG A 13 -13.78 5.89 4.93
N LYS A 14 -14.71 6.83 4.93
CA LYS A 14 -14.48 8.09 4.22
C LYS A 14 -13.41 8.90 4.95
N PHE A 15 -12.58 9.61 4.18
CA PHE A 15 -11.59 10.49 4.78
C PHE A 15 -12.23 11.47 5.76
N SER A 16 -13.43 11.95 5.44
CA SER A 16 -14.16 12.89 6.30
C SER A 16 -14.51 12.30 7.67
N GLU A 17 -14.51 10.98 7.80
CA GLU A 17 -14.81 10.28 9.05
C GLU A 17 -13.56 9.92 9.84
N ILE A 18 -12.38 10.22 9.31
CA ILE A 18 -11.11 9.87 9.94
C ILE A 18 -10.53 11.12 10.60
N ASN A 19 -10.11 10.99 11.84
CA ASN A 19 -9.55 12.12 12.60
C ASN A 19 -8.11 12.38 12.17
N LEU A 20 -7.90 13.44 11.40
CA LEU A 20 -6.58 13.82 10.94
C LEU A 20 -5.65 14.24 12.10
N ASP A 21 -6.21 14.61 13.23
CA ASP A 21 -5.43 15.01 14.40
C ASP A 21 -4.97 13.81 15.24
N ASP A 22 -5.38 12.59 14.87
CA ASP A 22 -4.87 11.40 15.54
C ASP A 22 -3.35 11.38 15.46
N PRO A 23 -2.65 11.14 16.57
CA PRO A 23 -1.18 11.08 16.57
C PRO A 23 -0.60 10.09 15.57
N PHE A 24 -1.40 9.13 15.15
CA PHE A 24 -1.03 8.18 14.11
C PHE A 24 -0.46 8.89 12.87
N PHE A 25 -0.97 10.07 12.54
CA PHE A 25 -0.57 10.78 11.32
C PHE A 25 0.65 11.68 11.50
N ALA A 26 1.25 11.72 12.70
CA ALA A 26 2.34 12.67 12.97
C ALA A 26 3.53 12.50 12.02
N THR A 27 3.96 11.25 11.79
CA THR A 27 5.09 11.00 10.89
C THR A 27 4.78 11.33 9.44
N LEU A 28 3.55 11.07 9.01
CA LEU A 28 3.15 11.42 7.65
C LEU A 28 3.14 12.94 7.46
N LYS A 29 2.68 13.68 8.45
CA LYS A 29 2.72 15.13 8.39
C LYS A 29 4.15 15.66 8.33
N ASN A 30 5.05 15.04 9.10
CA ASN A 30 6.46 15.43 9.11
C ASN A 30 7.18 15.06 7.81
N ASP A 31 6.88 13.88 7.27
CA ASP A 31 7.55 13.40 6.05
C ASP A 31 7.07 14.13 4.80
N TYR A 32 5.86 14.66 4.82
CA TYR A 32 5.27 15.34 3.67
C TYR A 32 4.78 16.74 4.07
N PRO A 33 5.71 17.66 4.33
CA PRO A 33 5.34 19.00 4.78
C PRO A 33 4.80 19.91 3.69
N GLY A 34 4.90 19.46 2.43
CA GLY A 34 4.47 20.27 1.31
C GLY A 34 5.59 21.08 0.70
N SER A 35 5.39 21.47 -0.54
CA SER A 35 6.32 22.30 -1.31
C SER A 35 5.54 23.12 -2.32
N ALA A 36 6.25 23.91 -3.11
CA ALA A 36 5.60 24.71 -4.16
C ALA A 36 4.88 23.83 -5.18
N SER A 37 5.36 22.60 -5.39
CA SER A 37 4.81 21.71 -6.42
C SER A 37 3.94 20.59 -5.87
N SER A 38 3.82 20.47 -4.55
CA SER A 38 3.12 19.32 -3.96
C SER A 38 2.51 19.74 -2.62
N PRO A 39 1.24 19.40 -2.35
CA PRO A 39 0.62 19.79 -1.09
C PRO A 39 1.21 19.04 0.09
N SER A 40 1.05 19.62 1.27
CA SER A 40 1.39 18.90 2.51
C SER A 40 0.43 17.73 2.69
N PHE A 41 0.82 16.78 3.54
CA PHE A 41 -0.06 15.67 3.84
C PHE A 41 -1.43 16.14 4.32
N SER A 42 -1.45 17.14 5.21
CA SER A 42 -2.72 17.64 5.74
C SER A 42 -3.61 18.25 4.66
N VAL A 43 -3.04 19.00 3.75
CA VAL A 43 -3.80 19.60 2.64
C VAL A 43 -4.30 18.49 1.71
N TRP A 44 -3.42 17.55 1.37
CA TRP A 44 -3.78 16.41 0.54
C TRP A 44 -4.96 15.65 1.16
N PHE A 45 -4.87 15.37 2.47
CA PHE A 45 -5.90 14.63 3.18
C PHE A 45 -7.25 15.36 3.12
N LYS A 46 -7.23 16.67 3.38
CA LYS A 46 -8.46 17.48 3.35
C LYS A 46 -9.07 17.53 1.97
N ASN A 47 -8.23 17.58 0.94
CA ASN A 47 -8.73 17.56 -0.44
C ASN A 47 -9.40 16.21 -0.74
N LYS A 48 -8.81 15.10 -0.30
CA LYS A 48 -9.41 13.78 -0.50
C LYS A 48 -10.72 13.65 0.28
N ALA A 49 -10.80 14.25 1.46
CA ALA A 49 -12.05 14.27 2.22
C ALA A 49 -13.16 14.99 1.46
N GLN A 50 -12.83 16.13 0.84
CA GLN A 50 -13.80 16.87 0.04
C GLN A 50 -14.24 16.11 -1.21
N GLU A 51 -13.36 15.29 -1.77
CA GLU A 51 -13.68 14.46 -2.92
C GLU A 51 -14.51 13.23 -2.56
N GLY A 52 -14.77 13.00 -1.27
CA GLY A 52 -15.50 11.82 -0.83
C GLY A 52 -14.69 10.53 -0.90
N ARG A 53 -13.38 10.62 -0.91
CA ARG A 53 -12.51 9.45 -1.02
C ARG A 53 -12.57 8.60 0.25
N THR A 54 -12.25 7.33 0.08
CA THR A 54 -12.24 6.37 1.18
C THR A 54 -10.86 5.77 1.35
N ALA A 55 -10.61 5.25 2.54
CA ALA A 55 -9.39 4.53 2.86
C ALA A 55 -9.73 3.28 3.66
N LEU A 56 -8.86 2.29 3.60
CA LEU A 56 -8.95 1.12 4.46
C LEU A 56 -8.26 1.46 5.77
N VAL A 57 -8.95 1.27 6.88
CA VAL A 57 -8.40 1.58 8.19
C VAL A 57 -8.60 0.42 9.15
N PHE A 58 -7.69 0.31 10.09
CA PHE A 58 -7.81 -0.55 11.24
C PHE A 58 -7.63 0.32 12.47
N SER A 59 -8.49 0.16 13.46
CA SER A 59 -8.33 0.89 14.72
C SER A 59 -8.70 -0.03 15.88
N ASP A 60 -8.13 0.29 17.02
CA ASP A 60 -8.44 -0.38 18.27
C ASP A 60 -8.70 0.70 19.33
N ASP A 61 -8.70 0.31 20.61
CA ASP A 61 -8.97 1.25 21.68
C ASP A 61 -7.87 2.30 21.86
N GLN A 62 -6.72 2.12 21.23
CA GLN A 62 -5.63 3.09 21.25
C GLN A 62 -5.66 4.04 20.07
N GLY A 63 -6.60 3.89 19.16
CA GLY A 63 -6.72 4.73 17.98
C GLY A 63 -6.37 3.99 16.70
N LEU A 64 -6.01 4.75 15.69
CA LEU A 64 -5.66 4.17 14.40
C LEU A 64 -4.44 3.27 14.47
N GLY A 65 -4.54 2.10 13.87
CA GLY A 65 -3.43 1.16 13.76
C GLY A 65 -2.92 1.00 12.34
N ALA A 66 -3.78 1.26 11.35
CA ALA A 66 -3.37 1.19 9.95
C ALA A 66 -4.23 2.11 9.10
N PHE A 67 -3.64 2.61 8.03
CA PHE A 67 -4.30 3.49 7.08
C PHE A 67 -3.72 3.17 5.70
N ILE A 68 -4.60 2.80 4.76
CA ILE A 68 -4.18 2.43 3.42
C ILE A 68 -5.10 3.13 2.43
N CYS A 69 -4.49 3.91 1.54
CA CYS A 69 -5.22 4.59 0.48
C CYS A 69 -4.78 4.01 -0.86
N ILE A 70 -5.75 3.59 -1.68
CA ILE A 70 -5.46 3.05 -3.00
C ILE A 70 -6.22 3.86 -4.04
N LYS A 71 -5.69 3.85 -5.25
CA LYS A 71 -6.37 4.48 -6.38
C LYS A 71 -6.07 3.73 -7.66
N ASN A 72 -6.95 3.89 -8.64
CA ASN A 72 -6.73 3.34 -9.97
C ASN A 72 -6.03 4.38 -10.83
N GLU A 73 -5.05 3.93 -11.60
CA GLU A 73 -4.31 4.80 -12.51
C GLU A 73 -4.16 4.12 -13.86
N ASN A 74 -4.07 4.92 -14.91
CA ASN A 74 -3.71 4.44 -16.23
C ASN A 74 -2.85 5.49 -16.89
N GLU A 75 -1.65 5.63 -16.37
CA GLU A 75 -0.70 6.64 -16.84
C GLU A 75 0.72 6.09 -16.74
N PRO A 76 1.67 6.70 -17.46
CA PRO A 76 3.06 6.25 -17.36
C PRO A 76 3.62 6.51 -15.97
N ILE A 77 4.63 5.73 -15.60
CA ILE A 77 5.40 5.97 -14.38
C ILE A 77 6.80 6.42 -14.81
N GLU A 78 7.16 7.66 -14.44
CA GLU A 78 8.46 8.18 -14.78
C GLU A 78 9.50 7.74 -13.75
N LEU A 79 10.54 7.08 -14.23
CA LEU A 79 11.67 6.65 -13.42
C LEU A 79 12.92 7.43 -13.85
N LYS A 80 13.92 7.39 -12.99
CA LYS A 80 15.23 7.93 -13.37
C LYS A 80 15.80 7.01 -14.45
N GLY A 81 15.97 7.56 -15.64
CA GLY A 81 16.57 6.84 -16.75
C GLY A 81 15.60 6.14 -17.69
N CYS A 82 14.33 6.03 -17.34
CA CYS A 82 13.33 5.44 -18.25
C CYS A 82 11.92 5.77 -17.79
N THR A 83 10.96 5.44 -18.63
CA THR A 83 9.53 5.63 -18.31
C THR A 83 8.82 4.31 -18.54
N LEU A 84 8.04 3.89 -17.56
CA LEU A 84 7.19 2.71 -17.71
C LEU A 84 5.93 3.13 -18.46
N ALA A 85 5.55 2.33 -19.45
CA ALA A 85 4.39 2.64 -20.28
C ALA A 85 3.11 2.63 -19.43
N ALA A 86 2.13 3.41 -19.87
CA ALA A 86 0.82 3.44 -19.23
C ALA A 86 0.16 2.06 -19.33
N CYS A 87 -0.44 1.62 -18.23
CA CYS A 87 -1.33 0.47 -18.22
C CYS A 87 -2.24 0.62 -17.02
N ASN A 88 -3.25 -0.23 -16.94
CA ASN A 88 -4.17 -0.20 -15.80
C ASN A 88 -3.47 -0.69 -14.55
N ARG A 89 -3.37 0.17 -13.55
CA ARG A 89 -2.71 -0.15 -12.29
C ARG A 89 -3.55 0.28 -11.11
N VAL A 90 -3.41 -0.47 -10.03
CA VAL A 90 -3.81 -0.03 -8.71
C VAL A 90 -2.55 0.52 -8.04
N LYS A 91 -2.62 1.73 -7.53
CA LYS A 91 -1.52 2.31 -6.75
C LYS A 91 -1.90 2.30 -5.28
N ILE A 92 -1.04 1.77 -4.44
CA ILE A 92 -1.14 2.00 -3.00
C ILE A 92 -0.47 3.35 -2.76
N SER A 93 -1.28 4.40 -2.67
CA SER A 93 -0.76 5.76 -2.60
C SER A 93 -0.29 6.15 -1.21
N THR A 94 -0.84 5.50 -0.18
CA THR A 94 -0.38 5.70 1.19
C THR A 94 -0.61 4.40 1.94
N MET A 95 0.39 3.97 2.68
CA MET A 95 0.27 2.83 3.56
C MET A 95 1.06 3.12 4.82
N LYS A 96 0.38 3.14 5.95
CA LYS A 96 0.99 3.42 7.25
C LYS A 96 0.47 2.42 8.27
N ILE A 97 1.39 1.85 9.01
CA ILE A 97 1.08 0.95 10.14
C ILE A 97 1.64 1.61 11.40
N ALA A 98 0.84 1.62 12.46
CA ALA A 98 1.27 2.23 13.72
C ALA A 98 2.45 1.48 14.31
N GLU A 99 3.30 2.22 15.00
CA GLU A 99 4.52 1.67 15.59
C GLU A 99 4.23 0.49 16.52
N ARG A 100 3.12 0.55 17.27
CA ARG A 100 2.78 -0.51 18.22
C ARG A 100 2.49 -1.86 17.55
N PHE A 101 2.27 -1.86 16.24
CA PHE A 101 2.06 -3.09 15.48
C PHE A 101 3.32 -3.53 14.72
N ARG A 102 4.44 -2.84 14.93
CA ARG A 102 5.68 -3.21 14.25
C ARG A 102 6.11 -4.60 14.72
N GLY A 103 6.53 -5.44 13.77
CA GLY A 103 6.90 -6.80 14.07
C GLY A 103 5.73 -7.76 14.20
N GLN A 104 4.52 -7.29 14.05
CA GLN A 104 3.33 -8.12 14.07
C GLN A 104 2.81 -8.30 12.64
N ARG A 105 1.75 -9.10 12.51
CA ARG A 105 1.27 -9.47 11.18
C ARG A 105 0.31 -8.47 10.55
N LEU A 106 0.09 -7.33 11.18
CA LEU A 106 -0.87 -6.37 10.65
C LEU A 106 -0.45 -5.87 9.26
N GLY A 107 0.84 -5.58 9.08
CA GLY A 107 1.34 -5.15 7.79
C GLY A 107 1.14 -6.18 6.69
N GLU A 108 1.43 -7.44 7.00
CA GLU A 108 1.20 -8.52 6.03
C GLU A 108 -0.27 -8.68 5.72
N GLY A 109 -1.12 -8.61 6.74
CA GLY A 109 -2.56 -8.69 6.55
C GLY A 109 -3.09 -7.56 5.67
N ALA A 110 -2.54 -6.37 5.86
CA ALA A 110 -2.92 -5.21 5.06
C ALA A 110 -2.54 -5.40 3.59
N ILE A 111 -1.32 -5.84 3.33
CA ILE A 111 -0.87 -6.10 1.97
C ILE A 111 -1.72 -7.20 1.34
N GLY A 112 -1.97 -8.27 2.09
CA GLY A 112 -2.80 -9.37 1.59
C GLY A 112 -4.20 -8.90 1.21
N LEU A 113 -4.81 -8.05 2.04
CA LEU A 113 -6.14 -7.52 1.75
C LEU A 113 -6.15 -6.68 0.46
N VAL A 114 -5.15 -5.82 0.29
CA VAL A 114 -5.07 -4.98 -0.90
C VAL A 114 -4.81 -5.83 -2.13
N LEU A 115 -3.97 -6.86 -2.02
CA LEU A 115 -3.73 -7.78 -3.14
C LEU A 115 -4.99 -8.53 -3.53
N TRP A 116 -5.79 -8.94 -2.56
CA TRP A 116 -7.05 -9.61 -2.81
C TRP A 116 -8.01 -8.70 -3.59
N LYS A 117 -8.08 -7.42 -3.16
CA LYS A 117 -8.89 -6.44 -3.88
C LYS A 117 -8.38 -6.19 -5.29
N TRP A 118 -7.06 -6.12 -5.44
CA TRP A 118 -6.44 -5.95 -6.75
C TRP A 118 -6.78 -7.11 -7.68
N GLN A 119 -6.68 -8.34 -7.18
CA GLN A 119 -6.99 -9.51 -7.99
C GLN A 119 -8.42 -9.45 -8.53
N LYS A 120 -9.35 -9.01 -7.70
CA LYS A 120 -10.75 -8.88 -8.10
C LYS A 120 -10.97 -7.73 -9.09
N SER A 121 -10.14 -6.72 -9.07
CA SER A 121 -10.31 -5.54 -9.92
C SER A 121 -9.98 -5.83 -11.38
N GLY A 122 -9.20 -6.87 -11.64
CA GLY A 122 -8.81 -7.20 -13.00
C GLY A 122 -7.74 -6.32 -13.62
N THR A 123 -7.19 -5.37 -12.86
CA THR A 123 -6.12 -4.50 -13.38
C THR A 123 -4.83 -5.29 -13.58
N ASP A 124 -4.00 -4.82 -14.49
CA ASP A 124 -2.77 -5.54 -14.87
C ASP A 124 -1.72 -5.55 -13.77
N GLU A 125 -1.55 -4.44 -13.08
CA GLU A 125 -0.47 -4.30 -12.11
C GLU A 125 -0.95 -3.58 -10.87
N ILE A 126 -0.23 -3.83 -9.78
CA ILE A 126 -0.35 -3.06 -8.54
C ILE A 126 1.04 -2.58 -8.17
N TYR A 127 1.16 -1.34 -7.68
CA TYR A 127 2.46 -0.83 -7.29
C TYR A 127 2.39 0.07 -6.07
N VAL A 128 3.55 0.20 -5.44
CA VAL A 128 3.77 1.01 -4.24
C VAL A 128 5.08 1.72 -4.42
N THR A 129 5.16 2.96 -3.95
CA THR A 129 6.44 3.65 -3.86
C THR A 129 6.90 3.70 -2.41
N ALA A 130 8.19 3.53 -2.18
CA ALA A 130 8.76 3.53 -0.85
C ALA A 130 10.19 4.06 -0.87
N PHE A 131 10.54 4.86 0.14
CA PHE A 131 11.93 5.26 0.33
C PHE A 131 12.73 4.09 0.89
N ASP A 132 14.03 4.07 0.60
CA ASP A 132 14.91 2.98 1.04
C ASP A 132 14.89 2.80 2.56
N LYS A 133 14.65 3.87 3.31
CA LYS A 133 14.59 3.79 4.77
C LYS A 133 13.40 2.97 5.27
N GLN A 134 12.40 2.74 4.42
CA GLN A 134 11.22 1.95 4.77
C GLN A 134 11.49 0.47 4.54
N ASP A 135 12.55 -0.03 5.12
CA ASP A 135 13.06 -1.37 4.86
C ASP A 135 12.08 -2.47 5.27
N LEU A 136 11.32 -2.28 6.33
CA LEU A 136 10.33 -3.29 6.73
C LEU A 136 9.22 -3.40 5.69
N LEU A 137 8.72 -2.28 5.22
CA LEU A 137 7.71 -2.28 4.16
C LEU A 137 8.26 -2.93 2.90
N ILE A 138 9.47 -2.56 2.50
CA ILE A 138 10.10 -3.12 1.30
C ILE A 138 10.23 -4.63 1.42
N SER A 139 10.70 -5.12 2.58
CA SER A 139 10.85 -6.54 2.80
C SER A 139 9.52 -7.28 2.69
N GLN A 140 8.45 -6.69 3.19
CA GLN A 140 7.10 -7.26 3.07
C GLN A 140 6.60 -7.27 1.63
N LEU A 141 6.84 -6.18 0.90
CA LEU A 141 6.47 -6.13 -0.51
C LEU A 141 7.18 -7.20 -1.32
N GLU A 142 8.49 -7.35 -1.08
CA GLU A 142 9.26 -8.37 -1.79
C GLU A 142 8.80 -9.77 -1.43
N LYS A 143 8.44 -9.99 -0.18
CA LYS A 143 7.87 -11.27 0.25
C LYS A 143 6.62 -11.63 -0.55
N PHE A 144 5.79 -10.64 -0.86
CA PHE A 144 4.57 -10.85 -1.64
C PHE A 144 4.78 -10.75 -3.14
N GLY A 145 6.02 -10.78 -3.58
CA GLY A 145 6.33 -10.88 -5.01
C GLY A 145 6.39 -9.56 -5.76
N PHE A 146 6.43 -8.44 -5.06
CA PHE A 146 6.71 -7.15 -5.71
C PHE A 146 8.17 -7.07 -6.10
N HIS A 147 8.45 -6.44 -7.22
CA HIS A 147 9.80 -6.23 -7.71
C HIS A 147 10.08 -4.75 -7.89
N LYS A 148 11.29 -4.35 -7.55
CA LYS A 148 11.71 -2.96 -7.73
C LYS A 148 11.97 -2.70 -9.21
N ALA A 149 11.23 -1.77 -9.78
CA ALA A 149 11.41 -1.39 -11.18
C ALA A 149 12.48 -0.30 -11.35
N GLY A 150 12.74 0.47 -10.30
CA GLY A 150 13.68 1.57 -10.32
C GLY A 150 13.29 2.62 -9.32
N TYR A 151 13.89 3.80 -9.41
CA TYR A 151 13.55 4.94 -8.56
C TYR A 151 12.77 5.97 -9.37
N ASN A 152 11.74 6.55 -8.77
CA ASN A 152 11.03 7.65 -9.41
C ASN A 152 11.81 8.97 -9.21
N LEU A 153 11.25 10.06 -9.73
CA LEU A 153 11.92 11.35 -9.67
C LEU A 153 11.99 11.93 -8.27
N ASN A 154 11.19 11.39 -7.34
CA ASN A 154 11.21 11.79 -5.93
C ASN A 154 12.21 10.98 -5.10
N GLY A 155 12.89 10.02 -5.72
CA GLY A 155 13.87 9.19 -5.01
C GLY A 155 13.26 7.99 -4.31
N GLU A 156 12.00 7.68 -4.57
CA GLU A 156 11.35 6.49 -4.00
C GLU A 156 11.54 5.31 -4.94
N GLY A 157 11.79 4.13 -4.38
CA GLY A 157 11.75 2.90 -5.16
C GLY A 157 10.32 2.60 -5.58
N VAL A 158 10.14 2.15 -6.81
CA VAL A 158 8.82 1.76 -7.35
C VAL A 158 8.76 0.24 -7.38
N TYR A 159 7.85 -0.32 -6.60
CA TYR A 159 7.70 -1.77 -6.42
C TYR A 159 6.42 -2.21 -7.08
N ILE A 160 6.53 -3.14 -8.04
CA ILE A 160 5.42 -3.54 -8.91
C ILE A 160 5.20 -5.05 -8.82
N LYS A 161 3.93 -5.43 -8.81
CA LYS A 161 3.52 -6.82 -8.99
C LYS A 161 2.57 -6.89 -10.18
N SER A 162 2.85 -7.81 -11.12
CA SER A 162 2.04 -7.98 -12.35
C SER A 162 1.31 -9.30 -12.31
N ARG A 163 0.03 -9.28 -12.70
CA ARG A 163 -0.72 -10.53 -12.81
C ARG A 163 -0.23 -11.42 -13.97
N HIS A 164 0.53 -10.83 -14.87
CA HIS A 164 1.07 -11.55 -16.02
C HIS A 164 2.44 -12.16 -15.76
N ASN A 165 2.97 -11.99 -14.56
CA ASN A 165 4.30 -12.50 -14.19
C ASN A 165 4.28 -12.94 -12.75
N ILE A 166 3.59 -14.04 -12.46
CA ILE A 166 3.40 -14.54 -11.11
C ILE A 166 4.39 -15.66 -10.83
N ASP A 167 5.09 -15.55 -9.73
CA ASP A 167 6.02 -16.57 -9.28
C ASP A 167 5.28 -17.58 -8.39
N TYR A 168 5.00 -18.74 -8.96
CA TYR A 168 4.24 -19.78 -8.23
C TYR A 168 5.12 -20.68 -7.37
N SER A 169 6.42 -20.40 -7.28
CA SER A 169 7.33 -21.20 -6.45
C SER A 169 7.10 -20.97 -4.96
N ASP A 170 6.42 -19.90 -4.59
CA ASP A 170 6.23 -19.51 -3.19
C ASP A 170 4.80 -19.00 -3.02
N PRO A 171 4.03 -19.53 -2.04
CA PRO A 171 2.64 -19.11 -1.85
C PRO A 171 2.48 -17.63 -1.52
N TYR A 172 3.46 -17.00 -0.89
CA TYR A 172 3.39 -15.56 -0.66
C TYR A 172 3.60 -14.78 -1.96
N LYS A 173 4.58 -15.19 -2.77
CA LYS A 173 4.86 -14.49 -4.02
C LYS A 173 3.74 -14.66 -5.03
N SER A 174 3.03 -15.78 -5.00
CA SER A 174 1.92 -15.99 -5.92
C SER A 174 0.61 -15.40 -5.41
N PHE A 175 0.50 -15.15 -4.10
CA PHE A 175 -0.75 -14.64 -3.54
C PHE A 175 -1.20 -13.38 -4.27
N PRO A 176 -2.46 -13.22 -4.64
CA PRO A 176 -3.61 -14.05 -4.29
C PRO A 176 -3.99 -15.09 -5.37
N PHE A 177 -3.08 -15.40 -6.26
CA PHE A 177 -3.35 -16.34 -7.35
C PHE A 177 -3.00 -17.76 -6.92
N ILE A 178 -3.75 -18.72 -7.46
CA ILE A 178 -3.55 -20.12 -7.16
C ILE A 178 -2.75 -20.73 -8.31
N ASN A 179 -1.72 -21.49 -7.97
CA ASN A 179 -0.91 -22.19 -8.96
C ASN A 179 -1.83 -23.07 -9.81
N PRO A 180 -1.90 -22.86 -11.13
CA PRO A 180 -2.78 -23.63 -11.98
C PRO A 180 -2.47 -25.12 -11.97
N ASN A 181 -1.26 -25.51 -11.62
CA ASN A 181 -0.88 -26.93 -11.55
C ASN A 181 -1.15 -27.58 -10.21
N PHE A 182 -1.60 -26.80 -9.23
CA PHE A 182 -1.79 -27.30 -7.87
C PHE A 182 -2.91 -28.33 -7.78
N HIS A 183 -3.92 -28.23 -8.65
CA HIS A 183 -5.09 -29.10 -8.62
C HIS A 183 -5.04 -30.22 -9.65
N SER A 184 -3.89 -30.45 -10.24
CA SER A 184 -3.79 -31.44 -11.30
C SER A 184 -3.45 -32.81 -10.76
N SER A 185 -3.95 -33.18 -9.67
CA SER A 185 -3.68 -34.51 -9.11
C SER A 185 -4.76 -35.50 -9.46
#